data_fd4fbec15891fb15665206959ad502d1
#
_entry.id   fd4fbec15891fb15665206959ad502d1
#
_cell.length_a   1.000
_cell.length_b   1.000
_cell.length_c   1.000
_cell.angle_alpha   90.00
_cell.angle_beta   90.00
_cell.angle_gamma   90.00
#
_symmetry.space_group_name_H-M   'P 1'
#
loop_
_entity.id
_entity.type
_entity.pdbx_description
1 polymer ?
#
loop_
_entity_poly.entity_id
_entity_poly.type
_entity_poly.pdbx_seq_one_letter_code
_entity_poly.pdbx_strand_id
1 'polypeptide(L)' 'MTDSLDTSLAPLHAHLRAIGDLSERYRTIREAEEAFEALKRTHLQEVAQGLRAEGKKWKEVGAIMGGVTYQRAFQYGKGE' A
#
# COMPACT_ATOMS: atom_id res chain seq x y z
N MET A 1 -13.69 -1.90 -10.22
CA MET A 1 -12.52 -1.87 -9.31
C MET A 1 -11.99 -0.46 -9.14
N THR A 2 -11.69 0.26 -10.26
CA THR A 2 -11.23 1.63 -10.22
C THR A 2 -12.20 2.54 -9.47
N ASP A 3 -13.50 2.36 -9.69
CA ASP A 3 -14.54 3.15 -9.03
C ASP A 3 -14.51 3.01 -7.51
N SER A 4 -14.20 1.81 -7.00
CA SER A 4 -14.06 1.56 -5.56
C SER A 4 -12.91 2.35 -4.96
N LEU A 5 -11.77 2.39 -5.64
CA LEU A 5 -10.61 3.15 -5.17
C LEU A 5 -10.89 4.65 -5.22
N ASP A 6 -11.51 5.13 -6.29
CA ASP A 6 -11.88 6.55 -6.42
C ASP A 6 -12.82 6.94 -5.29
N THR A 7 -13.81 6.11 -4.98
CA THR A 7 -14.74 6.35 -3.88
C THR A 7 -14.00 6.39 -2.55
N SER A 8 -13.08 5.45 -2.31
CA SER A 8 -12.31 5.40 -1.08
C SER A 8 -11.38 6.61 -0.93
N LEU A 9 -10.90 7.17 -2.03
CA LEU A 9 -10.00 8.33 -2.02
C LEU A 9 -10.74 9.67 -2.03
N ALA A 10 -12.04 9.66 -2.31
CA ALA A 10 -12.82 10.90 -2.39
C ALA A 10 -12.71 11.79 -1.15
N PRO A 11 -12.77 11.26 0.09
CA PRO A 11 -12.59 12.09 1.27
C PRO A 11 -11.21 12.77 1.33
N LEU A 12 -10.17 12.08 0.88
CA LEU A 12 -8.83 12.65 0.84
C LEU A 12 -8.72 13.76 -0.19
N HIS A 13 -9.31 13.57 -1.38
CA HIS A 13 -9.37 14.62 -2.39
C HIS A 13 -10.06 15.88 -1.84
N ALA A 14 -11.19 15.70 -1.19
CA ALA A 14 -11.95 16.81 -0.60
C ALA A 14 -11.14 17.51 0.48
N HIS A 15 -10.47 16.76 1.33
CA HIS A 15 -9.63 17.30 2.39
C HIS A 15 -8.50 18.16 1.82
N LEU A 16 -7.80 17.65 0.81
CA LEU A 16 -6.69 18.38 0.19
C LEU A 16 -7.17 19.65 -0.50
N ARG A 17 -8.31 19.59 -1.21
CA ARG A 17 -8.87 20.77 -1.89
C ARG A 17 -9.33 21.85 -0.92
N ALA A 18 -9.72 21.47 0.30
CA ALA A 18 -10.15 22.41 1.32
C ALA A 18 -8.98 23.21 1.92
N ILE A 19 -7.74 22.75 1.73
CA ILE A 19 -6.57 23.48 2.22
C ILE A 19 -6.27 24.62 1.23
N GLY A 20 -6.54 25.85 1.65
CA GLY A 20 -6.37 27.02 0.78
C GLY A 20 -4.93 27.45 0.57
N ASP A 21 -4.10 27.31 1.61
CA ASP A 21 -2.67 27.62 1.51
C ASP A 21 -1.94 26.50 0.74
N LEU A 22 -1.36 26.85 -0.39
CA LEU A 22 -0.71 25.85 -1.26
C LEU A 22 0.51 25.20 -0.61
N SER A 23 1.26 25.95 0.19
CA SER A 23 2.41 25.40 0.92
C SER A 23 1.97 24.37 1.94
N GLU A 24 0.88 24.67 2.65
CA GLU A 24 0.32 23.74 3.62
C GLU A 24 -0.26 22.50 2.92
N ARG A 25 -0.94 22.69 1.79
CA ARG A 25 -1.44 21.56 1.00
C ARG A 25 -0.30 20.65 0.57
N TYR A 26 0.82 21.23 0.11
CA TYR A 26 1.98 20.45 -0.28
C TYR A 26 2.50 19.58 0.89
N ARG A 27 2.63 20.19 2.08
CA ARG A 27 3.08 19.44 3.26
C ARG A 27 2.13 18.30 3.60
N THR A 28 0.83 18.55 3.49
CA THR A 28 -0.18 17.53 3.75
C THR A 28 -0.11 16.38 2.74
N ILE A 29 0.19 16.68 1.48
CA ILE A 29 0.41 15.66 0.45
C ILE A 29 1.59 14.76 0.85
N ARG A 30 2.68 15.33 1.35
CA ARG A 30 3.84 14.54 1.79
C ARG A 30 3.49 13.65 2.98
N GLU A 31 2.72 14.16 3.91
CA GLU A 31 2.23 13.37 5.05
C GLU A 31 1.33 12.22 4.60
N ALA A 32 0.45 12.49 3.63
CA ALA A 32 -0.42 11.45 3.07
C ALA A 32 0.40 10.36 2.38
N GLU A 33 1.48 10.73 1.69
CA GLU A 33 2.37 9.79 1.03
C GLU A 33 3.02 8.86 2.05
N GLU A 34 3.52 9.40 3.16
CA GLU A 34 4.12 8.60 4.24
C GLU A 34 3.09 7.65 4.86
N ALA A 35 1.88 8.15 5.10
CA ALA A 35 0.79 7.34 5.63
C ALA A 35 0.42 6.20 4.68
N PHE A 36 0.42 6.48 3.37
CA PHE A 36 0.12 5.49 2.35
C PHE A 36 1.22 4.42 2.30
N GLU A 37 2.49 4.81 2.43
CA GLU A 37 3.60 3.86 2.45
C GLU A 37 3.49 2.90 3.66
N ALA A 38 3.10 3.42 4.80
CA ALA A 38 2.88 2.60 6.00
C ALA A 38 1.72 1.62 5.80
N LEU A 39 0.62 2.09 5.23
CA LEU A 39 -0.55 1.28 4.89
C LEU A 39 -0.16 0.16 3.91
N LYS A 40 0.57 0.52 2.87
CA LYS A 40 1.03 -0.43 1.86
C LYS A 40 1.88 -1.53 2.48
N ARG A 41 2.83 -1.15 3.35
CA ARG A 41 3.70 -2.12 4.03
C ARG A 41 2.90 -3.11 4.86
N THR A 42 1.93 -2.62 5.62
CA THR A 42 1.06 -3.45 6.43
C THR A 42 0.30 -4.48 5.59
N HIS A 43 -0.31 -4.01 4.50
CA HIS A 43 -1.12 -4.88 3.65
C HIS A 43 -0.28 -5.86 2.85
N LEU A 44 0.90 -5.45 2.39
CA LEU A 44 1.81 -6.37 1.70
C LEU A 44 2.26 -7.50 2.64
N GLN A 45 2.52 -7.17 3.90
CA GLN A 45 2.86 -8.16 4.92
C GLN A 45 1.71 -9.16 5.11
N GLU A 46 0.50 -8.66 5.27
CA GLU A 46 -0.68 -9.50 5.48
C GLU A 46 -0.94 -10.42 4.28
N VAL A 47 -0.80 -9.90 3.06
CA VAL A 47 -0.97 -10.70 1.84
C VAL A 47 0.08 -11.79 1.77
N ALA A 48 1.36 -11.46 1.98
CA ALA A 48 2.45 -12.44 1.92
C ALA A 48 2.27 -13.52 2.98
N GLN A 49 1.94 -13.14 4.21
CA GLN A 49 1.71 -14.08 5.30
C GLN A 49 0.49 -14.95 5.03
N GLY A 50 -0.59 -14.36 4.51
CA GLY A 50 -1.80 -15.09 4.18
C GLY A 50 -1.57 -16.14 3.09
N LEU A 51 -0.81 -15.79 2.06
CA LEU A 51 -0.48 -16.75 0.99
C LEU A 51 0.38 -17.89 1.52
N ARG A 52 1.32 -17.59 2.42
CA ARG A 52 2.11 -18.64 3.07
C ARG A 52 1.22 -19.55 3.91
N ALA A 53 0.26 -18.99 4.62
CA ALA A 53 -0.68 -19.76 5.43
C ALA A 53 -1.54 -20.69 4.58
N GLU A 54 -1.78 -20.33 3.31
CA GLU A 54 -2.47 -21.20 2.35
C GLU A 54 -1.60 -22.32 1.81
N GLY A 55 -0.33 -22.37 2.23
CA GLY A 55 0.59 -23.42 1.82
C GLY A 55 1.48 -23.07 0.63
N LYS A 56 1.44 -21.82 0.15
CA LYS A 56 2.26 -21.41 -1.00
C LYS A 56 3.70 -21.17 -0.57
N LYS A 57 4.63 -21.54 -1.44
CA LYS A 57 6.06 -21.29 -1.22
C LYS A 57 6.38 -19.84 -1.55
N TRP A 58 7.47 -19.32 -0.99
CA TRP A 58 7.87 -17.93 -1.23
C TRP A 58 8.03 -17.60 -2.72
N LYS A 59 8.47 -18.54 -3.53
CA LYS A 59 8.57 -18.34 -4.98
C LYS A 59 7.19 -18.11 -5.60
N GLU A 60 6.20 -18.88 -5.17
CA GLU A 60 4.82 -18.72 -5.63
C GLU A 60 4.20 -17.42 -5.14
N VAL A 61 4.48 -17.05 -3.88
CA VAL A 61 4.05 -15.77 -3.31
C VAL A 61 4.59 -14.61 -4.14
N GLY A 62 5.89 -14.67 -4.49
CA GLY A 62 6.50 -13.64 -5.32
C GLY A 62 5.84 -13.50 -6.68
N ALA A 63 5.51 -14.63 -7.31
CA ALA A 63 4.82 -14.63 -8.61
C ALA A 63 3.45 -13.96 -8.52
N ILE A 64 2.69 -14.24 -7.46
CA ILE A 64 1.36 -13.66 -7.22
C ILE A 64 1.47 -12.17 -6.92
N MET A 65 2.50 -11.76 -6.21
CA MET A 65 2.70 -10.36 -5.79
C MET A 65 3.41 -9.52 -6.86
N GLY A 66 3.15 -9.80 -8.13
CA GLY A 66 3.63 -8.99 -9.23
C GLY A 66 4.90 -9.47 -9.88
N GLY A 67 5.29 -10.72 -9.66
CA GLY A 67 6.48 -11.29 -10.27
C GLY A 67 7.77 -10.87 -9.58
N VAL A 68 7.71 -10.58 -8.29
CA VAL A 68 8.92 -10.26 -7.52
C VAL A 68 9.67 -11.54 -7.14
N THR A 69 10.94 -11.40 -6.77
CA THR A 69 11.75 -12.54 -6.34
C THR A 69 11.25 -13.11 -5.02
N TYR A 70 11.63 -14.36 -4.72
CA TYR A 70 11.25 -14.96 -3.44
C TYR A 70 11.85 -14.21 -2.24
N GLN A 71 13.04 -13.63 -2.41
CA GLN A 71 13.66 -12.80 -1.38
C GLN A 71 12.80 -11.56 -1.10
N ARG A 72 12.32 -10.91 -2.16
CA ARG A 72 11.48 -9.71 -2.00
C ARG A 72 10.14 -10.06 -1.35
N ALA A 73 9.54 -11.19 -1.76
CA ALA A 73 8.29 -11.66 -1.16
C ALA A 73 8.49 -11.96 0.33
N PHE A 74 9.61 -12.58 0.68
CA PHE A 74 9.97 -12.87 2.07
C PHE A 74 10.11 -11.57 2.88
N GLN A 75 10.74 -10.55 2.30
CA GLN A 75 10.87 -9.24 2.95
C GLN A 75 9.51 -8.61 3.22
N TYR A 76 8.60 -8.70 2.26
CA TYR A 76 7.22 -8.20 2.46
C TYR A 76 6.57 -8.91 3.66
N GLY A 77 6.73 -10.22 3.76
CA GLY A 77 6.19 -11.00 4.88
C GLY A 77 6.76 -10.60 6.23
N LYS A 78 7.96 -10.01 6.25
CA LYS A 78 8.59 -9.49 7.46
C LYS A 78 8.19 -8.04 7.76
N GLY A 79 7.45 -7.39 6.88
CA GLY A 79 7.04 -6.00 7.06
C GLY A 79 8.10 -4.98 6.64
N GLU A 80 8.99 -5.37 5.76
CA GLU A 80 10.07 -4.51 5.25
C GLU A 80 9.74 -3.80 3.94
#